data_854e9f010dde64cdcce3094de98fd0ed
#
_entry.id   854e9f010dde64cdcce3094de98fd0ed
#
_cell.length_a   1.000
_cell.length_b   1.000
_cell.length_c   1.000
_cell.angle_alpha   90.00
_cell.angle_beta   90.00
_cell.angle_gamma   90.00
#
_symmetry.space_group_name_H-M   'P 1'
#
loop_
_entity.id
_entity.type
_entity.pdbx_description
1 polymer ?
#
loop_
_entity_poly.entity_id
_entity_poly.type
_entity_poly.pdbx_seq_one_letter_code
_entity_poly.pdbx_strand_id
1 'polypeptide(L)'
;MKKIGFLIPLLVVFTVLFISPVRTYALGLEAAAGYWNQAPSGDLQYSTLGKGTDLNLKEDLNFDSKARPYIRVKADLPLFLPNIYFMATPMKFEGQGIKDFKITFGDKKFDAKIPFNSVLKADQYDIAVYYALPFLNTATAGSLNVELGLNLRIIDFEAKISQGAQSESVNYTLPIPMIYAGVQLKPVDLFSLEAEIRGIAYGSNSYYDLIARMKVKPVGPVFIAGGYRYEKIKIDHNDVKASMEFKGPFIEAGVSF
;
A
#
# COMPACT_ATOMS: atom_id res chain seq x y z
N MET A 1 -16.10 -11.77 23.95
CA MET A 1 -17.30 -11.15 23.35
C MET A 1 -17.21 -9.64 23.50
N LYS A 2 -16.88 -8.86 22.45
CA LYS A 2 -17.12 -7.40 22.27
C LYS A 2 -16.27 -6.89 21.08
N LYS A 3 -16.68 -7.20 19.84
CA LYS A 3 -16.11 -6.58 18.61
C LYS A 3 -17.18 -6.22 17.56
N ILE A 4 -18.44 -6.02 17.96
CA ILE A 4 -19.54 -5.70 17.03
C ILE A 4 -19.86 -4.18 16.98
N GLY A 5 -19.33 -3.39 17.91
CA GLY A 5 -19.69 -1.97 18.04
C GLY A 5 -19.11 -1.00 17.01
N PHE A 6 -18.12 -1.38 16.19
CA PHE A 6 -17.45 -0.45 15.27
C PHE A 6 -17.96 -0.51 13.81
N LEU A 7 -18.65 -1.60 13.45
CA LEU A 7 -19.21 -1.76 12.09
C LEU A 7 -20.52 -0.99 11.86
N ILE A 8 -21.29 -0.74 12.92
CA ILE A 8 -22.59 -0.07 12.81
C ILE A 8 -22.46 1.42 12.44
N PRO A 9 -21.56 2.23 13.04
CA PRO A 9 -21.41 3.63 12.65
C PRO A 9 -20.85 3.81 11.22
N LEU A 10 -20.01 2.89 10.75
CA LEU A 10 -19.48 2.93 9.39
C LEU A 10 -20.58 2.64 8.35
N LEU A 11 -21.48 1.69 8.64
CA LEU A 11 -22.61 1.36 7.78
C LEU A 11 -23.63 2.52 7.73
N VAL A 12 -23.88 3.20 8.85
CA VAL A 12 -24.80 4.37 8.91
C VAL A 12 -24.25 5.55 8.12
N VAL A 13 -22.93 5.83 8.19
CA VAL A 13 -22.30 6.90 7.40
C VAL A 13 -22.39 6.57 5.89
N PHE A 14 -22.23 5.31 5.52
CA PHE A 14 -22.37 4.89 4.12
C PHE A 14 -23.82 5.02 3.62
N THR A 15 -24.81 4.74 4.47
CA THR A 15 -26.24 4.80 4.10
C THR A 15 -26.72 6.25 3.99
N VAL A 16 -26.23 7.17 4.82
CA VAL A 16 -26.61 8.60 4.78
C VAL A 16 -26.08 9.30 3.52
N LEU A 17 -24.94 8.89 2.99
CA LEU A 17 -24.39 9.42 1.74
C LEU A 17 -25.21 9.06 0.49
N PHE A 18 -26.05 8.02 0.56
CA PHE A 18 -26.87 7.57 -0.57
C PHE A 18 -28.30 8.20 -0.63
N ILE A 19 -28.76 8.94 0.41
CA ILE A 19 -30.16 9.36 0.53
C ILE A 19 -30.39 10.85 0.22
N SER A 20 -29.34 11.66 0.04
CA SER A 20 -29.53 13.10 -0.19
C SER A 20 -29.34 13.47 -1.66
N PRO A 21 -30.40 13.88 -2.40
CA PRO A 21 -30.24 14.51 -3.70
C PRO A 21 -29.78 15.96 -3.47
N VAL A 22 -28.52 16.17 -3.22
CA VAL A 22 -27.97 17.53 -3.19
C VAL A 22 -27.55 17.90 -4.61
N ARG A 23 -28.39 18.71 -5.26
CA ARG A 23 -27.93 19.52 -6.37
C ARG A 23 -26.88 20.46 -5.82
N THR A 24 -25.59 20.25 -6.15
CA THR A 24 -24.63 21.36 -6.14
C THR A 24 -23.23 20.87 -6.45
N TYR A 25 -22.45 21.65 -7.20
CA TYR A 25 -21.00 21.53 -7.43
C TYR A 25 -20.47 20.10 -7.37
N ALA A 26 -20.14 19.53 -8.49
CA ALA A 26 -19.83 18.12 -8.64
C ALA A 26 -18.74 17.65 -7.67
N LEU A 27 -19.16 17.11 -6.53
CA LEU A 27 -18.29 16.31 -5.68
C LEU A 27 -18.06 14.98 -6.41
N GLY A 28 -16.86 14.76 -6.93
CA GLY A 28 -16.47 13.45 -7.44
C GLY A 28 -16.19 12.51 -6.28
N LEU A 29 -16.80 11.35 -6.25
CA LEU A 29 -16.51 10.33 -5.23
C LEU A 29 -16.24 9.01 -5.92
N GLU A 30 -15.07 8.44 -5.66
CA GLU A 30 -14.71 7.10 -6.11
C GLU A 30 -14.31 6.24 -4.91
N ALA A 31 -14.91 5.05 -4.77
CA ALA A 31 -14.58 4.08 -3.75
C ALA A 31 -14.41 2.71 -4.38
N ALA A 32 -13.37 1.99 -3.99
CA ALA A 32 -13.07 0.64 -4.48
C ALA A 32 -12.56 -0.26 -3.37
N ALA A 33 -12.81 -1.55 -3.54
CA ALA A 33 -12.20 -2.62 -2.79
C ALA A 33 -11.65 -3.66 -3.77
N GLY A 34 -10.53 -4.27 -3.43
CA GLY A 34 -9.88 -5.22 -4.30
C GLY A 34 -8.96 -6.18 -3.56
N TYR A 35 -8.29 -7.01 -4.34
CA TYR A 35 -7.24 -7.92 -3.88
C TYR A 35 -5.96 -7.66 -4.67
N TRP A 36 -4.86 -7.51 -3.95
CA TRP A 36 -3.53 -7.43 -4.52
C TRP A 36 -2.73 -8.68 -4.18
N ASN A 37 -2.20 -9.39 -5.18
CA ASN A 37 -1.30 -10.52 -5.00
C ASN A 37 0.12 -9.99 -4.73
N GLN A 38 0.46 -9.90 -3.46
CA GLN A 38 1.72 -9.33 -2.97
C GLN A 38 2.82 -10.40 -3.01
N ALA A 39 3.78 -10.30 -3.93
CA ALA A 39 4.95 -11.16 -3.99
C ALA A 39 6.16 -10.44 -3.37
N PRO A 40 6.63 -10.85 -2.16
CA PRO A 40 7.78 -10.25 -1.51
C PRO A 40 9.08 -10.76 -2.12
N SER A 41 10.10 -9.89 -2.15
CA SER A 41 11.48 -10.24 -2.53
C SER A 41 12.46 -9.23 -1.94
N GLY A 42 13.76 -9.58 -1.93
CA GLY A 42 14.83 -8.74 -1.40
C GLY A 42 15.26 -9.17 0.00
N ASP A 43 15.96 -8.29 0.70
CA ASP A 43 16.73 -8.63 1.88
C ASP A 43 16.40 -7.70 3.06
N LEU A 44 16.46 -8.26 4.26
CA LEU A 44 16.25 -7.57 5.53
C LEU A 44 17.35 -7.95 6.51
N GLN A 45 17.96 -6.95 7.15
CA GLN A 45 18.95 -7.11 8.21
C GLN A 45 18.53 -6.25 9.41
N TYR A 46 18.57 -6.81 10.60
CA TYR A 46 18.32 -6.10 11.84
C TYR A 46 19.23 -6.59 12.95
N SER A 47 19.93 -5.68 13.63
CA SER A 47 20.74 -6.00 14.83
C SER A 47 21.05 -4.76 15.64
N THR A 48 20.87 -4.86 16.94
CA THR A 48 21.27 -3.86 17.94
C THR A 48 22.68 -4.11 18.49
N LEU A 49 23.30 -5.24 18.12
CA LEU A 49 24.64 -5.68 18.59
C LEU A 49 25.72 -5.51 17.51
N GLY A 50 25.51 -4.65 16.51
CA GLY A 50 26.37 -4.46 15.37
C GLY A 50 25.79 -5.04 14.09
N LYS A 51 26.55 -5.80 13.30
CA LYS A 51 26.06 -6.33 12.02
C LYS A 51 25.14 -7.54 12.22
N GLY A 52 23.86 -7.42 11.86
CA GLY A 52 22.90 -8.51 11.80
C GLY A 52 23.16 -9.48 10.64
N THR A 53 22.43 -10.58 10.61
CA THR A 53 22.42 -11.49 9.45
C THR A 53 21.53 -10.90 8.37
N ASP A 54 22.02 -10.90 7.14
CA ASP A 54 21.26 -10.53 5.95
C ASP A 54 20.35 -11.72 5.59
N LEU A 55 19.03 -11.47 5.59
CA LEU A 55 18.01 -12.51 5.39
C LEU A 55 17.19 -12.20 4.16
N ASN A 56 17.28 -13.08 3.14
CA ASN A 56 16.46 -12.96 1.96
C ASN A 56 15.00 -13.38 2.25
N LEU A 57 14.05 -12.53 1.86
CA LEU A 57 12.63 -12.74 2.16
C LEU A 57 12.08 -14.03 1.55
N LYS A 58 12.54 -14.39 0.35
CA LYS A 58 12.06 -15.57 -0.37
C LYS A 58 12.88 -16.82 -0.07
N GLU A 59 14.22 -16.74 -0.11
CA GLU A 59 15.11 -17.89 -0.01
C GLU A 59 15.39 -18.32 1.43
N ASP A 60 15.41 -17.37 2.36
CA ASP A 60 15.75 -17.62 3.76
C ASP A 60 14.52 -17.68 4.65
N LEU A 61 13.60 -16.73 4.47
CA LEU A 61 12.38 -16.65 5.25
C LEU A 61 11.20 -17.41 4.64
N ASN A 62 11.34 -17.89 3.38
CA ASN A 62 10.31 -18.62 2.63
C ASN A 62 8.97 -17.90 2.59
N PHE A 63 8.98 -16.57 2.37
CA PHE A 63 7.75 -15.82 2.20
C PHE A 63 7.17 -16.03 0.81
N ASP A 64 5.99 -16.62 0.77
CA ASP A 64 5.21 -16.80 -0.46
C ASP A 64 4.37 -15.57 -0.78
N SER A 65 4.00 -15.45 -2.05
CA SER A 65 3.03 -14.45 -2.50
C SER A 65 1.68 -14.67 -1.80
N LYS A 66 1.05 -13.57 -1.38
CA LYS A 66 -0.25 -13.57 -0.69
C LYS A 66 -1.20 -12.57 -1.34
N ALA A 67 -2.37 -13.05 -1.73
CA ALA A 67 -3.47 -12.17 -2.11
C ALA A 67 -4.10 -11.57 -0.84
N ARG A 68 -4.07 -10.22 -0.72
CA ARG A 68 -4.60 -9.49 0.42
C ARG A 68 -5.63 -8.45 -0.04
N PRO A 69 -6.72 -8.27 0.72
CA PRO A 69 -7.69 -7.23 0.41
C PRO A 69 -7.08 -5.84 0.63
N TYR A 70 -7.51 -4.87 -0.15
CA TYR A 70 -7.25 -3.45 0.08
C TYR A 70 -8.48 -2.63 -0.25
N ILE A 71 -8.52 -1.41 0.25
CA ILE A 71 -9.56 -0.44 -0.05
C ILE A 71 -8.95 0.90 -0.44
N ARG A 72 -9.65 1.65 -1.29
CA ARG A 72 -9.29 3.02 -1.61
C ARG A 72 -10.51 3.91 -1.82
N VAL A 73 -10.36 5.18 -1.51
CA VAL A 73 -11.38 6.21 -1.69
C VAL A 73 -10.72 7.46 -2.24
N LYS A 74 -11.25 8.05 -3.30
CA LYS A 74 -10.93 9.38 -3.81
C LYS A 74 -12.13 10.28 -3.66
N ALA A 75 -11.90 11.52 -3.23
CA ALA A 75 -12.91 12.57 -3.18
C ALA A 75 -12.38 13.80 -3.91
N ASP A 76 -12.98 14.12 -5.06
CA ASP A 76 -12.69 15.33 -5.81
C ASP A 76 -13.57 16.46 -5.29
N LEU A 77 -12.93 17.43 -4.63
CA LEU A 77 -13.60 18.52 -3.94
C LEU A 77 -13.80 19.71 -4.88
N PRO A 78 -14.92 20.46 -4.72
CA PRO A 78 -15.21 21.58 -5.58
C PRO A 78 -14.28 22.77 -5.32
N LEU A 79 -14.20 23.66 -6.32
CA LEU A 79 -13.50 24.95 -6.26
C LEU A 79 -11.99 24.76 -6.11
N PHE A 80 -11.40 25.47 -5.14
CA PHE A 80 -9.95 25.52 -4.89
C PHE A 80 -9.50 24.59 -3.77
N LEU A 81 -10.40 23.75 -3.26
CA LEU A 81 -10.04 22.76 -2.25
C LEU A 81 -9.21 21.63 -2.86
N PRO A 82 -8.17 21.15 -2.17
CA PRO A 82 -7.42 20.00 -2.63
C PRO A 82 -8.29 18.75 -2.57
N ASN A 83 -8.16 17.89 -3.56
CA ASN A 83 -8.77 16.57 -3.56
C ASN A 83 -8.11 15.68 -2.50
N ILE A 84 -8.83 14.65 -2.06
CA ILE A 84 -8.36 13.74 -1.01
C ILE A 84 -8.35 12.30 -1.56
N TYR A 85 -7.30 11.58 -1.27
CA TYR A 85 -7.19 10.15 -1.54
C TYR A 85 -6.80 9.40 -0.27
N PHE A 86 -7.54 8.35 0.04
CA PHE A 86 -7.26 7.41 1.11
C PHE A 86 -7.07 6.01 0.54
N MET A 87 -6.05 5.27 1.02
CA MET A 87 -5.88 3.85 0.71
C MET A 87 -5.36 3.09 1.94
N ALA A 88 -5.94 1.91 2.19
CA ALA A 88 -5.47 0.99 3.21
C ALA A 88 -5.07 -0.34 2.57
N THR A 89 -3.83 -0.76 2.80
CA THR A 89 -3.23 -1.96 2.21
C THR A 89 -2.62 -2.82 3.33
N PRO A 90 -3.35 -3.82 3.83
CA PRO A 90 -2.77 -4.81 4.75
C PRO A 90 -1.71 -5.65 4.06
N MET A 91 -0.57 -5.86 4.76
CA MET A 91 0.55 -6.67 4.28
C MET A 91 1.08 -7.53 5.42
N LYS A 92 0.96 -8.85 5.28
CA LYS A 92 1.50 -9.80 6.26
C LYS A 92 1.97 -11.07 5.58
N PHE A 93 3.22 -11.43 5.83
CA PHE A 93 3.87 -12.63 5.33
C PHE A 93 4.33 -13.48 6.51
N GLU A 94 4.23 -14.78 6.37
CA GLU A 94 4.66 -15.76 7.35
C GLU A 94 5.40 -16.87 6.61
N GLY A 95 6.51 -17.32 7.18
CA GLY A 95 7.31 -18.38 6.58
C GLY A 95 8.09 -19.16 7.64
N GLN A 96 8.63 -20.29 7.20
CA GLN A 96 9.50 -21.14 8.00
C GLN A 96 10.79 -21.36 7.23
N GLY A 97 11.92 -21.07 7.88
CA GLY A 97 13.25 -21.22 7.30
C GLY A 97 14.13 -22.16 8.11
N ILE A 98 15.24 -22.56 7.51
CA ILE A 98 16.35 -23.25 8.16
C ILE A 98 17.65 -22.75 7.56
N LYS A 99 18.69 -22.54 8.38
CA LYS A 99 20.01 -22.11 7.92
C LYS A 99 21.12 -22.99 8.47
N ASP A 100 22.20 -23.14 7.69
CA ASP A 100 23.39 -23.89 8.10
C ASP A 100 24.33 -23.10 9.02
N PHE A 101 24.05 -21.84 9.27
CA PHE A 101 24.81 -20.94 10.16
C PHE A 101 23.89 -20.23 11.15
N LYS A 102 24.46 -19.66 12.21
CA LYS A 102 23.72 -18.92 13.22
C LYS A 102 23.20 -17.61 12.67
N ILE A 103 21.92 -17.31 12.95
CA ILE A 103 21.28 -16.04 12.57
C ILE A 103 21.38 -15.07 13.74
N THR A 104 21.84 -13.83 13.48
CA THR A 104 21.73 -12.71 14.42
C THR A 104 20.59 -11.80 13.96
N PHE A 105 19.56 -11.68 14.81
CA PHE A 105 18.42 -10.80 14.57
C PHE A 105 18.08 -10.08 15.90
N GLY A 106 18.08 -8.75 15.88
CA GLY A 106 18.01 -7.95 17.10
C GLY A 106 19.21 -8.16 18.02
N ASP A 107 18.95 -8.47 19.27
CA ASP A 107 19.94 -8.81 20.29
C ASP A 107 20.15 -10.33 20.45
N LYS A 108 19.45 -11.16 19.67
CA LYS A 108 19.47 -12.61 19.79
C LYS A 108 20.20 -13.31 18.66
N LYS A 109 20.77 -14.47 19.02
CA LYS A 109 21.38 -15.42 18.10
C LYS A 109 20.55 -16.70 18.08
N PHE A 110 20.10 -17.07 16.89
CA PHE A 110 19.33 -18.29 16.64
C PHE A 110 20.27 -19.38 16.11
N ASP A 111 20.05 -20.61 16.57
CA ASP A 111 20.97 -21.71 16.28
C ASP A 111 20.87 -22.20 14.82
N ALA A 112 22.02 -22.65 14.29
CA ALA A 112 22.10 -23.25 12.97
C ALA A 112 21.36 -24.60 12.93
N LYS A 113 20.87 -24.97 11.73
CA LYS A 113 20.22 -26.25 11.43
C LYS A 113 18.96 -26.57 12.23
N ILE A 114 18.39 -25.58 12.91
CA ILE A 114 17.12 -25.69 13.61
C ILE A 114 16.09 -24.82 12.86
N PRO A 115 14.90 -25.34 12.52
CA PRO A 115 13.85 -24.56 11.89
C PRO A 115 13.44 -23.35 12.74
N PHE A 116 13.21 -22.21 12.09
CA PHE A 116 12.67 -21.01 12.70
C PHE A 116 11.45 -20.52 11.93
N ASN A 117 10.55 -19.86 12.61
CA ASN A 117 9.41 -19.18 12.01
C ASN A 117 9.70 -17.69 11.93
N SER A 118 9.22 -17.08 10.86
CA SER A 118 9.36 -15.65 10.59
C SER A 118 8.01 -15.01 10.25
N VAL A 119 7.85 -13.77 10.66
CA VAL A 119 6.68 -12.93 10.34
C VAL A 119 7.19 -11.56 9.90
N LEU A 120 6.65 -11.07 8.81
CA LEU A 120 6.80 -9.70 8.34
C LEU A 120 5.42 -9.10 8.14
N LYS A 121 5.12 -8.02 8.86
CA LYS A 121 3.91 -7.21 8.71
C LYS A 121 4.33 -5.80 8.32
N ALA A 122 3.62 -5.19 7.38
CA ALA A 122 3.85 -3.82 6.92
C ALA A 122 2.53 -3.19 6.46
N ASP A 123 1.54 -3.14 7.36
CA ASP A 123 0.23 -2.56 7.04
C ASP A 123 0.37 -1.07 6.72
N GLN A 124 -0.19 -0.64 5.59
CA GLN A 124 -0.04 0.71 5.06
C GLN A 124 -1.36 1.45 5.06
N TYR A 125 -1.30 2.71 5.46
CA TYR A 125 -2.41 3.65 5.40
C TYR A 125 -1.92 4.93 4.72
N ASP A 126 -2.44 5.20 3.52
CA ASP A 126 -2.11 6.38 2.73
C ASP A 126 -3.19 7.44 2.86
N ILE A 127 -2.78 8.68 3.04
CA ILE A 127 -3.63 9.86 2.94
C ILE A 127 -2.93 10.83 2.01
N ALA A 128 -3.48 11.07 0.81
CA ALA A 128 -2.95 12.07 -0.10
C ALA A 128 -3.90 13.27 -0.22
N VAL A 129 -3.29 14.44 -0.37
CA VAL A 129 -3.94 15.67 -0.80
C VAL A 129 -3.34 16.08 -2.14
N TYR A 130 -4.17 16.33 -3.15
CA TYR A 130 -3.69 16.57 -4.51
C TYR A 130 -4.57 17.56 -5.27
N TYR A 131 -4.01 18.11 -6.34
CA TYR A 131 -4.74 18.92 -7.32
C TYR A 131 -4.66 18.28 -8.70
N ALA A 132 -5.77 18.27 -9.42
CA ALA A 132 -5.78 17.99 -10.84
C ALA A 132 -5.32 19.23 -11.60
N LEU A 133 -4.58 19.05 -12.71
CA LEU A 133 -4.15 20.14 -13.58
C LEU A 133 -5.31 20.54 -14.53
N PRO A 134 -6.05 21.62 -14.23
CA PRO A 134 -7.33 21.90 -14.89
C PRO A 134 -7.19 22.21 -16.39
N PHE A 135 -6.09 22.84 -16.79
CA PHE A 135 -5.87 23.20 -18.20
C PHE A 135 -5.69 21.98 -19.11
N LEU A 136 -5.11 20.89 -18.61
CA LEU A 136 -4.95 19.63 -19.37
C LEU A 136 -6.29 18.95 -19.60
N ASN A 137 -7.10 18.85 -18.56
CA ASN A 137 -8.44 18.27 -18.65
C ASN A 137 -9.30 19.06 -19.64
N THR A 138 -9.29 20.40 -19.57
CA THR A 138 -10.03 21.27 -20.50
C THR A 138 -9.51 21.16 -21.93
N ALA A 139 -8.19 21.20 -22.13
CA ALA A 139 -7.59 21.14 -23.47
C ALA A 139 -7.83 19.79 -24.18
N THR A 140 -8.03 18.72 -23.43
CA THR A 140 -8.25 17.36 -23.94
C THR A 140 -9.71 16.93 -23.87
N ALA A 141 -10.65 17.86 -23.64
CA ALA A 141 -12.07 17.57 -23.45
C ALA A 141 -12.34 16.44 -22.44
N GLY A 142 -11.62 16.41 -21.33
CA GLY A 142 -11.76 15.42 -20.27
C GLY A 142 -11.03 14.08 -20.50
N SER A 143 -10.33 13.92 -21.64
CA SER A 143 -9.65 12.67 -21.94
C SER A 143 -8.36 12.44 -21.17
N LEU A 144 -7.70 13.51 -20.71
CA LEU A 144 -6.45 13.44 -19.91
C LEU A 144 -6.61 14.20 -18.60
N ASN A 145 -6.36 13.53 -17.50
CA ASN A 145 -6.24 14.12 -16.18
C ASN A 145 -4.85 13.83 -15.61
N VAL A 146 -4.19 14.85 -15.05
CA VAL A 146 -2.91 14.72 -14.37
C VAL A 146 -3.06 15.31 -12.97
N GLU A 147 -2.63 14.57 -11.98
CA GLU A 147 -2.76 14.88 -10.55
C GLU A 147 -1.36 15.05 -9.95
N LEU A 148 -1.19 16.07 -9.10
CA LEU A 148 0.04 16.28 -8.34
C LEU A 148 -0.30 16.63 -6.90
N GLY A 149 0.44 16.08 -5.95
CA GLY A 149 0.16 16.30 -4.54
C GLY A 149 1.19 15.72 -3.59
N LEU A 150 0.78 15.65 -2.33
CA LEU A 150 1.56 15.06 -1.24
C LEU A 150 0.79 13.90 -0.64
N ASN A 151 1.48 12.84 -0.28
CA ASN A 151 0.95 11.66 0.39
C ASN A 151 1.66 11.48 1.74
N LEU A 152 0.90 11.21 2.78
CA LEU A 152 1.43 10.69 4.04
C LEU A 152 1.09 9.20 4.12
N ARG A 153 2.12 8.36 4.12
CA ARG A 153 1.98 6.92 4.37
C ARG A 153 2.34 6.61 5.81
N ILE A 154 1.42 5.99 6.52
CA ILE A 154 1.66 5.44 7.86
C ILE A 154 1.83 3.93 7.70
N ILE A 155 2.99 3.40 8.11
CA ILE A 155 3.30 1.98 8.08
C ILE A 155 3.31 1.45 9.52
N ASP A 156 2.49 0.43 9.79
CA ASP A 156 2.58 -0.40 10.98
C ASP A 156 3.43 -1.63 10.65
N PHE A 157 4.72 -1.54 11.03
CA PHE A 157 5.76 -2.51 10.69
C PHE A 157 6.05 -3.42 11.87
N GLU A 158 6.10 -4.73 11.61
CA GLU A 158 6.59 -5.75 12.53
C GLU A 158 7.46 -6.74 11.77
N ALA A 159 8.65 -7.03 12.28
CA ALA A 159 9.45 -8.17 11.85
C ALA A 159 9.79 -9.03 13.06
N LYS A 160 9.58 -10.36 12.94
CA LYS A 160 9.73 -11.31 14.04
C LYS A 160 10.38 -12.60 13.55
N ILE A 161 11.31 -13.12 14.37
CA ILE A 161 11.87 -14.47 14.22
C ILE A 161 11.67 -15.22 15.53
N SER A 162 11.28 -16.49 15.45
CA SER A 162 11.09 -17.39 16.58
C SER A 162 11.62 -18.79 16.30
N GLN A 163 12.32 -19.37 17.28
CA GLN A 163 12.91 -20.71 17.23
C GLN A 163 12.72 -21.39 18.60
N GLY A 164 11.86 -22.41 18.67
CA GLY A 164 11.48 -23.01 19.94
C GLY A 164 10.87 -22.00 20.90
N ALA A 165 11.44 -21.88 22.10
CA ALA A 165 11.02 -20.91 23.11
C ALA A 165 11.65 -19.51 22.92
N GLN A 166 12.64 -19.37 22.04
CA GLN A 166 13.30 -18.09 21.77
C GLN A 166 12.55 -17.30 20.71
N SER A 167 12.34 -16.02 20.95
CA SER A 167 11.70 -15.11 19.99
C SER A 167 12.27 -13.72 20.11
N GLU A 168 12.43 -13.04 18.97
CA GLU A 168 12.83 -11.65 18.85
C GLU A 168 11.93 -10.94 17.84
N SER A 169 11.55 -9.70 18.16
CA SER A 169 10.70 -8.90 17.28
C SER A 169 11.05 -7.42 17.36
N VAL A 170 10.84 -6.75 16.24
CA VAL A 170 10.95 -5.29 16.11
C VAL A 170 9.64 -4.74 15.58
N ASN A 171 9.14 -3.67 16.21
CA ASN A 171 7.90 -3.01 15.85
C ASN A 171 8.11 -1.50 15.72
N TYR A 172 7.62 -0.91 14.63
CA TYR A 172 7.67 0.53 14.40
C TYR A 172 6.38 1.01 13.73
N THR A 173 5.92 2.18 14.11
CA THR A 173 4.93 2.93 13.34
C THR A 173 5.64 4.11 12.68
N LEU A 174 5.70 4.10 11.36
CA LEU A 174 6.51 5.02 10.56
C LEU A 174 5.62 5.92 9.70
N PRO A 175 5.54 7.23 10.00
CA PRO A 175 4.95 8.19 9.08
C PRO A 175 5.97 8.58 8.01
N ILE A 176 5.64 8.37 6.73
CA ILE A 176 6.53 8.64 5.59
C ILE A 176 5.85 9.65 4.67
N PRO A 177 6.32 10.91 4.62
CA PRO A 177 5.86 11.87 3.63
C PRO A 177 6.39 11.51 2.25
N MET A 178 5.53 11.56 1.23
CA MET A 178 5.87 11.19 -0.15
C MET A 178 5.28 12.21 -1.12
N ILE A 179 5.87 12.36 -2.28
CA ILE A 179 5.25 13.04 -3.40
C ILE A 179 4.23 12.08 -4.02
N TYR A 180 3.07 12.60 -4.39
CA TYR A 180 2.04 11.90 -5.13
C TYR A 180 1.92 12.49 -6.54
N ALA A 181 1.88 11.62 -7.55
CA ALA A 181 1.47 12.00 -8.90
C ALA A 181 0.58 10.91 -9.49
N GLY A 182 -0.41 11.34 -10.27
CA GLY A 182 -1.36 10.47 -10.97
C GLY A 182 -1.58 10.94 -12.40
N VAL A 183 -1.86 10.00 -13.28
CA VAL A 183 -2.31 10.27 -14.65
C VAL A 183 -3.45 9.33 -14.99
N GLN A 184 -4.50 9.89 -15.61
CA GLN A 184 -5.62 9.14 -16.15
C GLN A 184 -5.81 9.52 -17.61
N LEU A 185 -5.84 8.52 -18.48
CA LEU A 185 -6.23 8.63 -19.87
C LEU A 185 -7.58 7.95 -20.05
N LYS A 186 -8.60 8.73 -20.42
CA LYS A 186 -10.00 8.29 -20.61
C LYS A 186 -10.44 8.58 -22.05
N PRO A 187 -10.09 7.73 -23.02
CA PRO A 187 -10.45 7.94 -24.42
C PRO A 187 -11.95 7.85 -24.69
N VAL A 188 -12.66 7.08 -23.86
CA VAL A 188 -14.13 6.92 -23.90
C VAL A 188 -14.66 6.75 -22.47
N ASP A 189 -15.95 7.02 -22.24
CA ASP A 189 -16.54 6.94 -20.89
C ASP A 189 -16.50 5.53 -20.29
N LEU A 190 -16.54 4.50 -21.16
CA LEU A 190 -16.49 3.11 -20.76
C LEU A 190 -15.13 2.68 -20.20
N PHE A 191 -14.02 3.31 -20.63
CA PHE A 191 -12.67 2.81 -20.45
C PHE A 191 -11.69 3.90 -20.03
N SER A 192 -10.85 3.61 -19.02
CA SER A 192 -9.69 4.45 -18.66
C SER A 192 -8.44 3.64 -18.34
N LEU A 193 -7.30 4.24 -18.62
CA LEU A 193 -5.96 3.81 -18.17
C LEU A 193 -5.49 4.78 -17.12
N GLU A 194 -5.00 4.27 -16.01
CA GLU A 194 -4.54 5.08 -14.88
C GLU A 194 -3.18 4.61 -14.41
N ALA A 195 -2.32 5.57 -14.07
CA ALA A 195 -1.07 5.28 -13.38
C ALA A 195 -0.89 6.23 -12.20
N GLU A 196 -0.38 5.72 -11.09
CA GLU A 196 -0.12 6.48 -9.87
C GLU A 196 1.30 6.17 -9.40
N ILE A 197 1.98 7.18 -8.89
CA ILE A 197 3.26 7.04 -8.20
C ILE A 197 3.20 7.77 -6.88
N ARG A 198 3.72 7.12 -5.84
CA ARG A 198 4.08 7.73 -4.56
C ARG A 198 5.55 7.48 -4.33
N GLY A 199 6.29 8.48 -3.90
CA GLY A 199 7.70 8.27 -3.71
C GLY A 199 8.40 9.35 -2.91
N ILE A 200 9.48 8.92 -2.27
CA ILE A 200 10.46 9.78 -1.61
C ILE A 200 11.84 9.14 -1.73
N ALA A 201 12.87 9.98 -1.85
CA ALA A 201 14.26 9.56 -1.74
C ALA A 201 15.03 10.59 -0.91
N TYR A 202 15.82 10.12 0.05
CA TYR A 202 16.69 10.96 0.87
C TYR A 202 17.95 10.18 1.28
N GLY A 203 19.12 10.66 0.86
CA GLY A 203 20.40 9.96 1.06
C GLY A 203 20.39 8.56 0.43
N SER A 204 20.69 7.54 1.24
CA SER A 204 20.65 6.13 0.83
C SER A 204 19.26 5.48 0.94
N ASN A 205 18.28 6.20 1.50
CA ASN A 205 16.93 5.69 1.71
C ASN A 205 15.99 6.10 0.56
N SER A 206 15.12 5.19 0.15
CA SER A 206 14.11 5.49 -0.85
C SER A 206 12.88 4.60 -0.69
N TYR A 207 11.73 5.14 -1.05
CA TYR A 207 10.48 4.42 -1.10
C TYR A 207 9.70 4.83 -2.35
N TYR A 208 9.35 3.86 -3.19
CA TYR A 208 8.56 4.06 -4.40
C TYR A 208 7.41 3.06 -4.44
N ASP A 209 6.22 3.54 -4.79
CA ASP A 209 5.01 2.76 -4.98
C ASP A 209 4.38 3.18 -6.31
N LEU A 210 4.35 2.28 -7.26
CA LEU A 210 3.84 2.45 -8.62
C LEU A 210 2.61 1.57 -8.82
N ILE A 211 1.51 2.16 -9.26
CA ILE A 211 0.26 1.46 -9.54
C ILE A 211 -0.15 1.80 -10.97
N ALA A 212 -0.33 0.80 -11.82
CA ALA A 212 -0.91 0.94 -13.15
C ALA A 212 -2.17 0.12 -13.25
N ARG A 213 -3.29 0.72 -13.69
CA ARG A 213 -4.58 0.05 -13.80
C ARG A 213 -5.31 0.36 -15.09
N MET A 214 -6.10 -0.59 -15.51
CA MET A 214 -7.12 -0.46 -16.54
C MET A 214 -8.49 -0.58 -15.88
N LYS A 215 -9.36 0.41 -16.10
CA LYS A 215 -10.69 0.50 -15.52
C LYS A 215 -11.74 0.45 -16.61
N VAL A 216 -12.80 -0.31 -16.38
CA VAL A 216 -14.00 -0.41 -17.24
C VAL A 216 -15.22 -0.07 -16.41
N LYS A 217 -16.07 0.84 -16.92
CA LYS A 217 -17.36 1.25 -16.31
C LYS A 217 -18.54 0.69 -17.13
N PRO A 218 -18.97 -0.56 -16.89
CA PRO A 218 -19.98 -1.20 -17.72
C PRO A 218 -21.38 -0.60 -17.58
N VAL A 219 -21.77 -0.17 -16.37
CA VAL A 219 -23.11 0.35 -16.09
C VAL A 219 -23.07 1.39 -14.98
N GLY A 220 -23.60 2.58 -15.25
CA GLY A 220 -23.76 3.66 -14.25
C GLY A 220 -22.46 3.99 -13.52
N PRO A 221 -22.50 4.09 -12.19
CA PRO A 221 -21.30 4.41 -11.40
C PRO A 221 -20.37 3.22 -11.14
N VAL A 222 -20.80 2.00 -11.46
CA VAL A 222 -20.05 0.76 -11.15
C VAL A 222 -18.87 0.60 -12.10
N PHE A 223 -17.70 0.23 -11.56
CA PHE A 223 -16.55 -0.14 -12.36
C PHE A 223 -15.85 -1.40 -11.86
N ILE A 224 -15.12 -2.01 -12.76
CA ILE A 224 -14.14 -3.07 -12.47
C ILE A 224 -12.80 -2.59 -13.01
N ALA A 225 -11.73 -2.83 -12.26
CA ALA A 225 -10.39 -2.53 -12.73
C ALA A 225 -9.43 -3.66 -12.37
N GLY A 226 -8.39 -3.78 -13.17
CA GLY A 226 -7.27 -4.67 -12.92
C GLY A 226 -5.97 -4.00 -13.31
N GLY A 227 -4.87 -4.45 -12.70
CA GLY A 227 -3.60 -3.82 -12.96
C GLY A 227 -2.44 -4.51 -12.28
N TYR A 228 -1.35 -3.76 -12.17
CA TYR A 228 -0.13 -4.20 -11.54
C TYR A 228 0.40 -3.13 -10.59
N ARG A 229 0.82 -3.54 -9.39
CA ARG A 229 1.46 -2.68 -8.39
C ARG A 229 2.88 -3.16 -8.17
N TYR A 230 3.81 -2.21 -8.10
CA TYR A 230 5.20 -2.41 -7.77
C TYR A 230 5.61 -1.44 -6.67
N GLU A 231 6.12 -1.97 -5.59
CA GLU A 231 6.56 -1.24 -4.42
C GLU A 231 7.98 -1.63 -4.08
N LYS A 232 8.85 -0.63 -3.85
CA LYS A 232 10.24 -0.81 -3.48
C LYS A 232 10.60 0.07 -2.31
N ILE A 233 11.18 -0.56 -1.28
CA ILE A 233 11.64 0.07 -0.04
C ILE A 233 13.13 -0.19 0.09
N LYS A 234 13.92 0.87 0.24
CA LYS A 234 15.32 0.80 0.59
C LYS A 234 15.57 1.63 1.83
N ILE A 235 16.05 0.99 2.89
CA ILE A 235 16.40 1.61 4.17
C ILE A 235 17.83 1.20 4.53
N ASP A 236 18.64 2.19 4.87
CA ASP A 236 19.98 1.99 5.44
C ASP A 236 20.15 3.00 6.58
N HIS A 237 19.71 2.60 7.76
CA HIS A 237 19.73 3.46 8.93
C HIS A 237 20.01 2.66 10.20
N ASN A 238 21.11 3.03 10.90
CA ASN A 238 21.53 2.43 12.17
C ASN A 238 21.51 0.89 12.15
N ASP A 239 20.60 0.29 12.92
CA ASP A 239 20.49 -1.15 13.16
C ASP A 239 19.68 -1.89 12.10
N VAL A 240 19.07 -1.16 11.15
CA VAL A 240 18.19 -1.74 10.10
C VAL A 240 18.74 -1.45 8.72
N LYS A 241 18.97 -2.51 7.95
CA LYS A 241 19.15 -2.43 6.50
C LYS A 241 18.09 -3.28 5.82
N ALA A 242 17.40 -2.67 4.88
CA ALA A 242 16.36 -3.36 4.12
C ALA A 242 16.39 -2.91 2.67
N SER A 243 16.27 -3.87 1.76
CA SER A 243 16.05 -3.64 0.34
C SER A 243 14.95 -4.60 -0.10
N MET A 244 13.71 -4.18 0.05
CA MET A 244 12.54 -5.03 -0.15
C MET A 244 11.73 -4.56 -1.35
N GLU A 245 11.17 -5.51 -2.09
CA GLU A 245 10.22 -5.27 -3.18
C GLU A 245 8.96 -6.10 -2.95
N PHE A 246 7.80 -5.48 -3.20
CA PHE A 246 6.50 -6.14 -3.20
C PHE A 246 5.83 -5.84 -4.54
N LYS A 247 5.47 -6.88 -5.30
CA LYS A 247 4.92 -6.69 -6.63
C LYS A 247 3.89 -7.74 -6.99
N GLY A 248 2.97 -7.38 -7.85
CA GLY A 248 2.02 -8.34 -8.39
C GLY A 248 0.76 -7.72 -8.97
N PRO A 249 -0.04 -8.55 -9.63
CA PRO A 249 -1.31 -8.14 -10.19
C PRO A 249 -2.34 -7.88 -9.09
N PHE A 250 -3.29 -7.02 -9.40
CA PHE A 250 -4.45 -6.77 -8.56
C PHE A 250 -5.73 -6.70 -9.39
N ILE A 251 -6.85 -6.90 -8.73
CA ILE A 251 -8.18 -6.67 -9.25
C ILE A 251 -9.00 -5.91 -8.21
N GLU A 252 -9.82 -4.98 -8.67
CA GLU A 252 -10.73 -4.21 -7.81
C GLU A 252 -12.07 -3.98 -8.48
N ALA A 253 -13.08 -3.75 -7.65
CA ALA A 253 -14.38 -3.27 -8.08
C ALA A 253 -14.80 -2.08 -7.21
N GLY A 254 -15.57 -1.18 -7.78
CA GLY A 254 -15.94 0.03 -7.07
C GLY A 254 -17.06 0.82 -7.73
N VAL A 255 -17.29 2.00 -7.17
CA VAL A 255 -18.24 2.99 -7.67
C VAL A 255 -17.56 4.34 -7.85
N SER A 256 -17.96 5.07 -8.89
CA SER A 256 -17.43 6.41 -9.20
C SER A 256 -18.58 7.30 -9.67
N PHE A 257 -18.88 8.33 -8.89
CA PHE A 257 -19.97 9.30 -9.09
C PHE A 257 -19.43 10.62 -9.62
#